data_45a767c62cef7b15c77b1d6816cefda6
#
_entry.id   45a767c62cef7b15c77b1d6816cefda6
#
_cell.length_a   1.000
_cell.length_b   1.000
_cell.length_c   1.000
_cell.angle_alpha   90.00
_cell.angle_beta   90.00
_cell.angle_gamma   90.00
#
_symmetry.space_group_name_H-M   'P 1'
#
loop_
_entity.id
_entity.type
_entity.pdbx_description
1 polymer ?
#
loop_
_entity_poly.entity_id
_entity_poly.type
_entity_poly.pdbx_seq_one_letter_code
_entity_poly.pdbx_strand_id
1 'polypeptide(L)'
;VNDYTGATEIGSLYLSKEYRQPGIGQFLSRCRYLTLADFPDRFGDMVMAEMRGWQNKDGSSPFWTHLGEKFFGIAFENADKISSVKGTQIISDLMPKYPIYIDLLPEAAREVIGKPNDSSAPALHMLKKEGFQFTGYVDLFDGGPSVQCPVNEVHTVRDSHYGQVRISYDISESDDMYMISNGNSNSMFLCIFKISFNMFSFLCINTYSILFHGK
;
A
#
# COMPACT_ATOMS: atom_id res chain seq x y z
N VAL A 1 -19.50 -0.29 2.95
CA VAL A 1 -18.99 -1.54 2.37
C VAL A 1 -18.60 -1.35 0.90
N ASN A 2 -19.20 -0.40 0.20
CA ASN A 2 -18.96 -0.16 -1.24
C ASN A 2 -18.28 1.19 -1.51
N ASP A 3 -17.76 1.85 -0.47
CA ASP A 3 -17.19 3.20 -0.59
C ASP A 3 -15.91 3.23 -1.44
N TYR A 4 -15.19 2.11 -1.50
CA TYR A 4 -13.99 1.93 -2.32
C TYR A 4 -14.25 1.20 -3.65
N THR A 5 -15.51 1.09 -4.10
CA THR A 5 -15.81 0.49 -5.40
C THR A 5 -15.09 1.24 -6.52
N GLY A 6 -14.28 0.52 -7.30
CA GLY A 6 -13.47 1.09 -8.38
C GLY A 6 -12.11 1.66 -7.94
N ALA A 7 -11.81 1.70 -6.64
CA ALA A 7 -10.47 2.03 -6.16
C ALA A 7 -9.49 0.87 -6.42
N THR A 8 -8.23 1.19 -6.58
CA THR A 8 -7.15 0.21 -6.64
C THR A 8 -6.67 -0.10 -5.22
N GLU A 9 -6.73 -1.36 -4.83
CA GLU A 9 -6.15 -1.80 -3.57
C GLU A 9 -4.71 -2.25 -3.75
N ILE A 10 -3.83 -1.81 -2.85
CA ILE A 10 -2.45 -2.29 -2.72
C ILE A 10 -2.29 -3.02 -1.41
N GLY A 11 -1.96 -4.29 -1.47
CA GLY A 11 -1.84 -5.16 -0.30
C GLY A 11 -0.74 -6.20 -0.42
N SER A 12 -0.70 -7.10 0.56
CA SER A 12 0.10 -8.34 0.57
C SER A 12 1.61 -8.15 0.32
N LEU A 13 2.17 -7.00 0.69
CA LEU A 13 3.60 -6.76 0.57
C LEU A 13 4.36 -7.47 1.69
N TYR A 14 5.20 -8.42 1.30
CA TYR A 14 6.03 -9.15 2.24
C TYR A 14 7.50 -9.12 1.83
N LEU A 15 8.37 -8.83 2.77
CA LEU A 15 9.82 -8.92 2.61
C LEU A 15 10.36 -9.95 3.61
N SER A 16 10.96 -11.01 3.10
CA SER A 16 11.58 -12.07 3.91
C SER A 16 12.63 -11.49 4.86
N LYS A 17 12.75 -12.09 6.06
CA LYS A 17 13.60 -11.57 7.13
C LYS A 17 15.07 -11.42 6.71
N GLU A 18 15.58 -12.36 5.94
CA GLU A 18 16.96 -12.39 5.43
C GLU A 18 17.29 -11.24 4.48
N TYR A 19 16.27 -10.63 3.85
CA TYR A 19 16.43 -9.50 2.93
C TYR A 19 16.07 -8.14 3.55
N ARG A 20 15.77 -8.09 4.86
CA ARG A 20 15.42 -6.86 5.56
C ARG A 20 16.63 -6.00 5.82
N GLN A 21 17.07 -5.28 4.79
CA GLN A 21 18.14 -4.30 4.85
C GLN A 21 17.56 -2.88 4.65
N PRO A 22 18.27 -1.83 5.12
CA PRO A 22 17.85 -0.45 4.90
C PRO A 22 17.57 -0.16 3.42
N GLY A 23 16.42 0.43 3.13
CA GLY A 23 16.01 0.80 1.77
C GLY A 23 15.27 -0.28 0.98
N ILE A 24 15.49 -1.58 1.21
CA ILE A 24 14.88 -2.66 0.41
C ILE A 24 13.35 -2.67 0.55
N GLY A 25 12.83 -2.51 1.76
CA GLY A 25 11.38 -2.44 1.97
C GLY A 25 10.74 -1.24 1.26
N GLN A 26 11.41 -0.09 1.27
CA GLN A 26 10.95 1.10 0.57
C GLN A 26 11.00 0.92 -0.95
N PHE A 27 12.08 0.35 -1.48
CA PHE A 27 12.20 0.01 -2.89
C PHE A 27 11.05 -0.92 -3.32
N LEU A 28 10.84 -2.03 -2.61
CA LEU A 28 9.76 -2.97 -2.90
C LEU A 28 8.38 -2.32 -2.83
N SER A 29 8.17 -1.41 -1.88
CA SER A 29 6.93 -0.63 -1.79
C SER A 29 6.73 0.27 -3.01
N ARG A 30 7.75 1.02 -3.42
CA ARG A 30 7.71 1.98 -4.52
C ARG A 30 7.56 1.34 -5.90
N CYS A 31 8.04 0.11 -6.09
CA CYS A 31 7.84 -0.63 -7.34
C CYS A 31 6.36 -0.68 -7.77
N ARG A 32 5.44 -0.80 -6.80
CA ARG A 32 3.99 -0.82 -7.07
C ARG A 32 3.50 0.50 -7.64
N TYR A 33 4.01 1.62 -7.13
CA TYR A 33 3.61 2.97 -7.58
C TYR A 33 4.14 3.29 -8.97
N LEU A 34 5.36 2.84 -9.32
CA LEU A 34 5.84 2.93 -10.70
C LEU A 34 4.94 2.14 -11.66
N THR A 35 4.41 0.99 -11.22
CA THR A 35 3.45 0.22 -12.02
C THR A 35 2.15 1.00 -12.24
N LEU A 36 1.64 1.72 -11.22
CA LEU A 36 0.48 2.61 -11.39
C LEU A 36 0.76 3.72 -12.41
N ALA A 37 1.95 4.29 -12.36
CA ALA A 37 2.36 5.35 -13.29
C ALA A 37 2.54 4.83 -14.72
N ASP A 38 3.11 3.63 -14.90
CA ASP A 38 3.33 3.02 -16.22
C ASP A 38 2.03 2.63 -16.94
N PHE A 39 1.00 2.24 -16.17
CA PHE A 39 -0.24 1.68 -16.72
C PHE A 39 -1.50 2.35 -16.14
N PRO A 40 -1.64 3.69 -16.25
CA PRO A 40 -2.72 4.42 -15.57
C PRO A 40 -4.12 3.93 -15.96
N ASP A 41 -4.33 3.52 -17.20
CA ASP A 41 -5.63 3.04 -17.70
C ASP A 41 -6.07 1.69 -17.09
N ARG A 42 -5.20 0.99 -16.36
CA ARG A 42 -5.48 -0.31 -15.75
C ARG A 42 -5.92 -0.21 -14.30
N PHE A 43 -5.86 0.96 -13.71
CA PHE A 43 -6.10 1.21 -12.29
C PHE A 43 -7.15 2.29 -12.10
N GLY A 44 -7.79 2.29 -10.93
CA GLY A 44 -8.72 3.35 -10.55
C GLY A 44 -7.99 4.65 -10.20
N ASP A 45 -8.73 5.76 -10.19
CA ASP A 45 -8.20 7.10 -9.85
C ASP A 45 -7.76 7.21 -8.39
N MET A 46 -8.28 6.33 -7.53
CA MET A 46 -7.96 6.26 -6.12
C MET A 46 -7.21 4.97 -5.82
N VAL A 47 -6.12 5.06 -5.07
CA VAL A 47 -5.41 3.90 -4.51
C VAL A 47 -5.62 3.86 -3.00
N MET A 48 -5.90 2.68 -2.46
CA MET A 48 -6.13 2.47 -1.04
C MET A 48 -5.31 1.29 -0.52
N ALA A 49 -5.12 1.26 0.79
CA ALA A 49 -4.51 0.14 1.50
C ALA A 49 -5.17 -0.03 2.87
N GLU A 50 -5.45 -1.28 3.23
CA GLU A 50 -5.95 -1.65 4.54
C GLU A 50 -4.80 -2.12 5.43
N MET A 51 -4.74 -1.59 6.64
CA MET A 51 -3.76 -1.99 7.64
C MET A 51 -4.43 -2.91 8.64
N ARG A 52 -3.77 -4.00 8.96
CA ARG A 52 -4.21 -4.89 10.04
C ARG A 52 -4.49 -4.09 11.30
N GLY A 53 -5.67 -4.31 11.93
CA GLY A 53 -6.08 -3.63 13.15
C GLY A 53 -5.34 -4.11 14.39
N TRP A 54 -5.48 -3.35 15.47
CA TRP A 54 -4.85 -3.63 16.74
C TRP A 54 -5.32 -4.95 17.34
N GLN A 55 -4.38 -5.69 17.90
CA GLN A 55 -4.61 -6.93 18.64
C GLN A 55 -3.83 -6.94 19.94
N ASN A 56 -4.39 -7.57 20.94
CA ASN A 56 -3.70 -7.88 22.17
C ASN A 56 -2.57 -8.91 21.94
N LYS A 57 -1.71 -9.09 22.93
CA LYS A 57 -0.59 -10.06 22.87
C LYS A 57 -1.05 -11.51 22.71
N ASP A 58 -2.26 -11.82 23.13
CA ASP A 58 -2.91 -13.13 22.98
C ASP A 58 -3.61 -13.32 21.62
N GLY A 59 -3.54 -12.32 20.73
CA GLY A 59 -4.15 -12.34 19.39
C GLY A 59 -5.63 -11.95 19.37
N SER A 60 -6.24 -11.63 20.51
CA SER A 60 -7.62 -11.15 20.53
C SER A 60 -7.73 -9.71 20.00
N SER A 61 -8.82 -9.40 19.30
CA SER A 61 -9.14 -8.06 18.85
C SER A 61 -10.21 -7.43 19.73
N PRO A 62 -9.92 -6.34 20.47
CA PRO A 62 -10.94 -5.66 21.26
C PRO A 62 -12.10 -5.13 20.39
N PHE A 63 -11.82 -4.66 19.17
CA PHE A 63 -12.85 -4.25 18.24
C PHE A 63 -13.79 -5.42 17.90
N TRP A 64 -13.24 -6.58 17.50
CA TRP A 64 -14.04 -7.76 17.20
C TRP A 64 -14.85 -8.25 18.40
N THR A 65 -14.23 -8.36 19.56
CA THR A 65 -14.87 -8.87 20.78
C THR A 65 -16.11 -8.06 21.16
N HIS A 66 -16.07 -6.76 20.98
CA HIS A 66 -17.17 -5.87 21.39
C HIS A 66 -18.15 -5.53 20.24
N LEU A 67 -17.77 -5.77 19.00
CA LEU A 67 -18.63 -5.54 17.85
C LEU A 67 -18.86 -6.82 17.03
N GLY A 68 -17.87 -7.33 16.32
CA GLY A 68 -18.01 -8.44 15.39
C GLY A 68 -18.56 -9.70 16.06
N GLU A 69 -18.03 -10.09 17.19
CA GLU A 69 -18.47 -11.28 17.94
C GLU A 69 -19.96 -11.26 18.31
N LYS A 70 -20.54 -10.06 18.48
CA LYS A 70 -21.97 -9.90 18.78
C LYS A 70 -22.87 -10.31 17.64
N PHE A 71 -22.39 -10.23 16.39
CA PHE A 71 -23.12 -10.60 15.19
C PHE A 71 -22.79 -12.01 14.71
N PHE A 72 -21.57 -12.47 14.94
CA PHE A 72 -21.08 -13.76 14.44
C PHE A 72 -21.10 -14.88 15.50
N GLY A 73 -21.04 -14.55 16.77
CA GLY A 73 -21.01 -15.53 17.87
C GLY A 73 -19.73 -16.37 17.91
N ILE A 74 -18.66 -15.94 17.25
CA ILE A 74 -17.36 -16.65 17.18
C ILE A 74 -16.20 -15.70 17.50
N ALA A 75 -15.16 -16.28 18.10
CA ALA A 75 -13.94 -15.54 18.41
C ALA A 75 -13.22 -15.06 17.16
N PHE A 76 -12.44 -13.97 17.27
CA PHE A 76 -11.69 -13.34 16.17
C PHE A 76 -10.86 -14.34 15.36
N GLU A 77 -10.08 -15.20 16.03
CA GLU A 77 -9.21 -16.17 15.36
C GLU A 77 -9.98 -17.11 14.42
N ASN A 78 -11.18 -17.54 14.82
CA ASN A 78 -12.02 -18.42 14.00
C ASN A 78 -12.63 -17.65 12.83
N ALA A 79 -13.05 -16.40 13.04
CA ALA A 79 -13.56 -15.54 12.00
C ALA A 79 -12.48 -15.21 10.95
N ASP A 80 -11.24 -14.95 11.38
CA ASP A 80 -10.08 -14.71 10.52
C ASP A 80 -9.78 -15.92 9.61
N LYS A 81 -9.80 -17.15 10.18
CA LYS A 81 -9.66 -18.39 9.42
C LYS A 81 -10.79 -18.58 8.41
N ILE A 82 -12.03 -18.29 8.78
CA ILE A 82 -13.18 -18.42 7.87
C ILE A 82 -13.07 -17.40 6.73
N SER A 83 -12.73 -16.15 7.05
CA SER A 83 -12.55 -15.09 6.07
C SER A 83 -11.45 -15.42 5.05
N SER A 84 -10.32 -15.95 5.50
CA SER A 84 -9.21 -16.33 4.63
C SER A 84 -9.54 -17.48 3.66
N VAL A 85 -10.51 -18.36 4.01
CA VAL A 85 -10.91 -19.50 3.18
C VAL A 85 -12.12 -19.17 2.31
N LYS A 86 -13.13 -18.48 2.87
CA LYS A 86 -14.43 -18.22 2.21
C LYS A 86 -14.55 -16.81 1.60
N GLY A 87 -13.55 -15.97 1.82
CA GLY A 87 -13.57 -14.58 1.42
C GLY A 87 -14.33 -13.67 2.42
N THR A 88 -14.20 -12.36 2.23
CA THR A 88 -14.75 -11.33 3.14
C THR A 88 -16.25 -11.11 3.00
N GLN A 89 -16.90 -11.67 1.97
CA GLN A 89 -18.32 -11.47 1.70
C GLN A 89 -19.21 -11.90 2.88
N ILE A 90 -18.89 -13.01 3.53
CA ILE A 90 -19.64 -13.50 4.69
C ILE A 90 -19.62 -12.50 5.85
N ILE A 91 -18.50 -11.80 6.04
CA ILE A 91 -18.37 -10.75 7.06
C ILE A 91 -19.31 -9.58 6.72
N SER A 92 -19.24 -9.11 5.47
CA SER A 92 -20.11 -8.05 4.97
C SER A 92 -21.59 -8.39 5.10
N ASP A 93 -21.98 -9.64 4.84
CA ASP A 93 -23.39 -10.07 4.86
C ASP A 93 -23.97 -10.13 6.28
N LEU A 94 -23.16 -10.50 7.27
CA LEU A 94 -23.59 -10.66 8.65
C LEU A 94 -23.42 -9.42 9.51
N MET A 95 -22.57 -8.45 9.09
CA MET A 95 -22.39 -7.20 9.82
C MET A 95 -23.67 -6.33 9.76
N PRO A 96 -23.87 -5.47 10.77
CA PRO A 96 -25.05 -4.62 10.83
C PRO A 96 -25.22 -3.75 9.59
N LYS A 97 -26.45 -3.65 9.09
CA LYS A 97 -26.81 -2.83 7.92
C LYS A 97 -27.09 -1.37 8.29
N TYR A 98 -27.22 -1.07 9.58
CA TYR A 98 -27.50 0.27 10.09
C TYR A 98 -26.30 0.81 10.87
N PRO A 99 -26.12 2.13 10.90
CA PRO A 99 -25.07 2.76 11.69
C PRO A 99 -25.13 2.37 13.16
N ILE A 100 -23.97 2.17 13.76
CA ILE A 100 -23.79 1.97 15.19
C ILE A 100 -23.09 3.20 15.74
N TYR A 101 -23.63 3.78 16.81
CA TYR A 101 -22.96 4.89 17.50
C TYR A 101 -21.74 4.37 18.23
N ILE A 102 -20.56 4.89 17.89
CA ILE A 102 -19.27 4.47 18.47
C ILE A 102 -19.26 4.65 20.00
N ASP A 103 -19.94 5.69 20.51
CA ASP A 103 -20.04 5.98 21.94
C ASP A 103 -20.74 4.87 22.74
N LEU A 104 -21.51 4.01 22.08
CA LEU A 104 -22.11 2.84 22.73
C LEU A 104 -21.12 1.67 22.92
N LEU A 105 -19.97 1.72 22.26
CA LEU A 105 -18.94 0.69 22.42
C LEU A 105 -18.12 0.96 23.71
N PRO A 106 -17.66 -0.10 24.39
CA PRO A 106 -16.73 0.04 25.51
C PRO A 106 -15.46 0.78 25.10
N GLU A 107 -14.83 1.46 26.03
CA GLU A 107 -13.60 2.23 25.82
C GLU A 107 -12.51 1.41 25.14
N ALA A 108 -12.29 0.16 25.59
CA ALA A 108 -11.31 -0.75 24.99
C ALA A 108 -11.49 -0.99 23.49
N ALA A 109 -12.73 -0.98 22.99
CA ALA A 109 -13.02 -1.10 21.56
C ALA A 109 -12.81 0.25 20.84
N ARG A 110 -13.24 1.35 21.47
CA ARG A 110 -13.12 2.69 20.88
C ARG A 110 -11.67 3.12 20.66
N GLU A 111 -10.79 2.81 21.63
CA GLU A 111 -9.37 3.16 21.58
C GLU A 111 -8.58 2.46 20.46
N VAL A 112 -9.10 1.36 19.91
CA VAL A 112 -8.41 0.60 18.85
C VAL A 112 -9.00 0.84 17.46
N ILE A 113 -10.10 1.59 17.34
CA ILE A 113 -10.65 1.97 16.02
C ILE A 113 -9.65 2.85 15.27
N GLY A 114 -9.26 2.41 14.08
CA GLY A 114 -8.25 3.10 13.26
C GLY A 114 -6.82 2.98 13.79
N LYS A 115 -6.58 2.11 14.78
CA LYS A 115 -5.24 1.85 15.30
C LYS A 115 -4.63 0.63 14.57
N PRO A 116 -3.48 0.79 13.90
CA PRO A 116 -2.83 -0.32 13.23
C PRO A 116 -2.20 -1.30 14.23
N ASN A 117 -2.07 -2.55 13.83
CA ASN A 117 -1.23 -3.52 14.53
C ASN A 117 0.23 -3.04 14.52
N ASP A 118 0.97 -3.31 15.60
CA ASP A 118 2.37 -2.89 15.73
C ASP A 118 3.25 -3.39 14.58
N SER A 119 2.98 -4.58 14.07
CA SER A 119 3.70 -5.14 12.93
C SER A 119 3.41 -4.42 11.61
N SER A 120 2.28 -3.73 11.49
CA SER A 120 1.85 -2.97 10.31
C SER A 120 2.27 -1.50 10.36
N ALA A 121 2.67 -0.98 11.52
CA ALA A 121 3.05 0.42 11.70
C ALA A 121 4.18 0.89 10.75
N PRO A 122 5.24 0.09 10.47
CA PRO A 122 6.26 0.49 9.49
C PRO A 122 5.70 0.64 8.07
N ALA A 123 4.78 -0.25 7.65
CA ALA A 123 4.13 -0.17 6.35
C ALA A 123 3.25 1.08 6.24
N LEU A 124 2.46 1.37 7.27
CA LEU A 124 1.65 2.59 7.34
C LEU A 124 2.52 3.85 7.25
N HIS A 125 3.70 3.86 7.92
CA HIS A 125 4.62 4.99 7.83
C HIS A 125 5.13 5.19 6.39
N MET A 126 5.45 4.11 5.65
CA MET A 126 5.85 4.20 4.25
C MET A 126 4.72 4.74 3.37
N LEU A 127 3.48 4.27 3.58
CA LEU A 127 2.30 4.78 2.86
C LEU A 127 2.09 6.29 3.10
N LYS A 128 2.16 6.73 4.36
CA LYS A 128 2.05 8.17 4.69
C LYS A 128 3.12 9.02 4.01
N LYS A 129 4.34 8.51 3.86
CA LYS A 129 5.41 9.18 3.11
C LYS A 129 5.12 9.28 1.61
N GLU A 130 4.29 8.44 1.06
CA GLU A 130 3.84 8.48 -0.34
C GLU A 130 2.58 9.33 -0.54
N GLY A 131 2.05 9.95 0.53
CA GLY A 131 0.89 10.84 0.45
C GLY A 131 -0.43 10.21 0.90
N PHE A 132 -0.44 8.94 1.33
CA PHE A 132 -1.65 8.29 1.82
C PHE A 132 -2.13 8.92 3.12
N GLN A 133 -3.45 9.08 3.22
CA GLN A 133 -4.11 9.70 4.37
C GLN A 133 -5.19 8.78 4.94
N PHE A 134 -5.33 8.81 6.25
CA PHE A 134 -6.47 8.20 6.95
C PHE A 134 -7.63 9.21 6.95
N THR A 135 -8.75 8.81 6.39
CA THR A 135 -9.95 9.66 6.22
C THR A 135 -11.11 9.19 7.09
N GLY A 136 -10.83 8.35 8.09
CA GLY A 136 -11.84 7.82 9.02
C GLY A 136 -12.39 6.46 8.64
N TYR A 137 -12.01 5.90 7.49
CA TYR A 137 -12.41 4.56 7.09
C TYR A 137 -11.57 3.49 7.80
N VAL A 138 -12.23 2.46 8.29
CA VAL A 138 -11.57 1.31 8.93
C VAL A 138 -12.09 0.01 8.33
N ASP A 139 -11.24 -1.00 8.37
CA ASP A 139 -11.65 -2.36 8.05
C ASP A 139 -12.77 -2.80 9.00
N LEU A 140 -13.85 -3.30 8.42
CA LEU A 140 -15.03 -3.75 9.14
C LEU A 140 -14.73 -4.97 10.03
N PHE A 141 -13.73 -5.75 9.70
CA PHE A 141 -13.37 -6.97 10.40
C PHE A 141 -12.57 -6.73 11.68
N ASP A 142 -11.49 -5.93 11.59
CA ASP A 142 -10.58 -5.75 12.73
C ASP A 142 -10.42 -4.30 13.20
N GLY A 143 -11.12 -3.36 12.56
CA GLY A 143 -11.08 -1.94 12.92
C GLY A 143 -9.77 -1.26 12.51
N GLY A 144 -8.93 -1.91 11.73
CA GLY A 144 -7.67 -1.35 11.23
C GLY A 144 -7.90 -0.17 10.29
N PRO A 145 -6.95 0.78 10.20
CA PRO A 145 -7.14 1.96 9.37
C PRO A 145 -7.03 1.62 7.88
N SER A 146 -8.00 2.07 7.08
CA SER A 146 -7.91 2.15 5.63
C SER A 146 -7.35 3.52 5.26
N VAL A 147 -6.25 3.54 4.50
CA VAL A 147 -5.61 4.78 4.03
C VAL A 147 -5.70 4.87 2.53
N GLN A 148 -5.84 6.07 2.00
CA GLN A 148 -6.06 6.31 0.59
C GLN A 148 -5.29 7.51 0.06
N CYS A 149 -5.06 7.54 -1.25
CA CYS A 149 -4.44 8.63 -1.96
C CYS A 149 -4.98 8.66 -3.40
N PRO A 150 -5.32 9.81 -3.99
CA PRO A 150 -5.49 9.91 -5.44
C PRO A 150 -4.20 9.44 -6.13
N VAL A 151 -4.33 8.59 -7.18
CA VAL A 151 -3.16 7.98 -7.83
C VAL A 151 -2.17 9.04 -8.32
N ASN A 152 -2.66 10.15 -8.89
CA ASN A 152 -1.84 11.25 -9.37
C ASN A 152 -1.17 12.08 -8.26
N GLU A 153 -1.58 11.92 -7.00
CA GLU A 153 -0.99 12.58 -5.82
C GLU A 153 0.01 11.68 -5.07
N VAL A 154 0.05 10.39 -5.38
CA VAL A 154 1.09 9.50 -4.84
C VAL A 154 2.46 10.05 -5.23
N HIS A 155 3.32 10.32 -4.26
CA HIS A 155 4.58 11.04 -4.49
C HIS A 155 5.45 10.34 -5.54
N THR A 156 5.60 9.02 -5.47
CA THR A 156 6.34 8.26 -6.50
C THR A 156 5.72 8.40 -7.88
N VAL A 157 4.38 8.45 -8.03
CA VAL A 157 3.70 8.65 -9.32
C VAL A 157 3.90 10.08 -9.81
N ARG A 158 3.55 11.05 -8.96
CA ARG A 158 3.60 12.49 -9.28
C ARG A 158 4.99 12.96 -9.70
N ASP A 159 6.02 12.48 -9.00
CA ASP A 159 7.41 12.93 -9.17
C ASP A 159 8.19 12.04 -10.15
N SER A 160 7.52 11.09 -10.81
CA SER A 160 8.12 10.25 -11.85
C SER A 160 8.08 10.90 -13.22
N HIS A 161 9.10 10.65 -14.02
CA HIS A 161 9.24 11.21 -15.35
C HIS A 161 9.61 10.14 -16.37
N TYR A 162 9.03 10.24 -17.56
CA TYR A 162 9.47 9.44 -18.69
C TYR A 162 10.75 10.04 -19.29
N GLY A 163 11.71 9.20 -19.60
CA GLY A 163 12.96 9.63 -20.21
C GLY A 163 13.59 8.51 -21.05
N GLN A 164 14.60 8.91 -21.80
CA GLN A 164 15.44 7.99 -22.54
C GLN A 164 16.76 7.84 -21.78
N VAL A 165 17.21 6.62 -21.56
CA VAL A 165 18.50 6.36 -20.91
C VAL A 165 19.52 5.87 -21.90
N ARG A 166 20.75 6.29 -21.68
CA ARG A 166 21.93 5.82 -22.39
C ARG A 166 22.94 5.28 -21.38
N ILE A 167 23.55 4.16 -21.67
CA ILE A 167 24.64 3.62 -20.86
C ILE A 167 25.84 4.55 -21.00
N SER A 168 26.38 5.00 -19.86
CA SER A 168 27.62 5.77 -19.76
C SER A 168 28.53 5.15 -18.72
N TYR A 169 29.84 5.29 -18.91
CA TYR A 169 30.86 4.92 -17.94
C TYR A 169 31.32 6.13 -17.10
N ASP A 170 30.87 7.34 -17.46
CA ASP A 170 31.21 8.59 -16.79
C ASP A 170 30.19 8.90 -15.70
N ILE A 171 30.11 8.04 -14.68
CA ILE A 171 29.20 8.20 -13.55
C ILE A 171 30.03 8.52 -12.29
N SER A 172 29.67 9.62 -11.64
CA SER A 172 30.28 10.08 -10.39
C SER A 172 29.65 9.37 -9.18
N GLU A 173 30.39 9.24 -8.08
CA GLU A 173 29.85 8.79 -6.79
C GLU A 173 28.79 9.75 -6.22
N SER A 174 28.83 11.02 -6.64
CA SER A 174 27.85 12.05 -6.26
C SER A 174 26.53 11.99 -7.02
N ASP A 175 26.42 11.18 -8.09
CA ASP A 175 25.20 11.06 -8.86
C ASP A 175 24.08 10.39 -8.06
N ASP A 176 22.85 10.86 -8.26
CA ASP A 176 21.70 10.38 -7.53
C ASP A 176 21.25 8.98 -7.97
N MET A 177 20.63 8.28 -7.04
CA MET A 177 20.02 6.97 -7.30
C MET A 177 18.59 7.12 -7.75
N TYR A 178 18.23 6.49 -8.84
CA TYR A 178 16.88 6.50 -9.39
C TYR A 178 16.32 5.08 -9.50
N MET A 179 15.04 4.95 -9.23
CA MET A 179 14.27 3.75 -9.52
C MET A 179 13.71 3.85 -10.94
N ILE A 180 13.90 2.79 -11.72
CA ILE A 180 13.57 2.77 -13.14
C ILE A 180 12.65 1.60 -13.45
N SER A 181 11.61 1.87 -14.26
CA SER A 181 10.76 0.87 -14.90
C SER A 181 10.90 0.96 -16.43
N ASN A 182 10.81 -0.19 -17.11
CA ASN A 182 10.82 -0.22 -18.59
C ASN A 182 9.42 -0.06 -19.21
N GLY A 183 8.36 0.09 -18.42
CA GLY A 183 6.99 0.27 -18.90
C GLY A 183 6.44 -0.90 -19.75
N ASN A 184 7.04 -2.09 -19.67
CA ASN A 184 6.64 -3.24 -20.47
C ASN A 184 5.96 -4.29 -19.60
N SER A 185 4.64 -4.46 -19.74
CA SER A 185 3.85 -5.40 -18.93
C SER A 185 4.20 -6.87 -19.14
N ASN A 186 4.76 -7.24 -20.29
CA ASN A 186 5.11 -8.63 -20.61
C ASN A 186 6.52 -9.01 -20.15
N SER A 187 7.40 -8.03 -20.03
CA SER A 187 8.79 -8.21 -19.59
C SER A 187 9.23 -7.04 -18.72
N MET A 188 8.40 -6.73 -17.70
CA MET A 188 8.65 -5.63 -16.78
C MET A 188 9.91 -5.90 -15.97
N PHE A 189 10.81 -4.93 -15.93
CA PHE A 189 11.86 -4.87 -14.93
C PHE A 189 11.80 -3.56 -14.16
N LEU A 190 12.16 -3.64 -12.90
CA LEU A 190 12.27 -2.54 -11.97
C LEU A 190 13.64 -2.63 -11.30
N CYS A 191 14.41 -1.58 -11.35
CA CYS A 191 15.75 -1.58 -10.79
C CYS A 191 16.17 -0.18 -10.31
N ILE A 192 17.27 -0.13 -9.57
CA ILE A 192 17.87 1.12 -9.10
C ILE A 192 19.15 1.35 -9.88
N PHE A 193 19.30 2.54 -10.45
CA PHE A 193 20.51 2.97 -11.14
C PHE A 193 20.98 4.32 -10.62
N LYS A 194 22.27 4.55 -10.71
CA LYS A 194 22.83 5.89 -10.67
C LYS A 194 22.63 6.54 -12.02
N ILE A 195 22.09 7.76 -12.05
CA ILE A 195 21.88 8.51 -13.27
C ILE A 195 22.59 9.86 -13.14
N SER A 196 23.44 10.16 -14.12
CA SER A 196 24.00 11.49 -14.30
C SER A 196 23.17 12.24 -15.34
N PHE A 197 22.63 13.40 -14.96
CA PHE A 197 21.92 14.28 -15.88
C PHE A 197 22.91 15.23 -16.57
N ASN A 198 23.63 14.74 -17.56
CA ASN A 198 24.35 15.62 -18.47
C ASN A 198 23.42 16.21 -19.52
N MET A 199 23.20 17.51 -19.44
CA MET A 199 22.19 18.28 -20.19
C MET A 199 22.36 18.29 -21.72
N PHE A 200 23.38 17.67 -22.29
CA PHE A 200 23.64 17.66 -23.74
C PHE A 200 24.29 16.35 -24.23
N SER A 201 23.49 15.35 -24.57
CA SER A 201 23.85 14.44 -25.67
C SER A 201 22.67 13.55 -26.07
N PHE A 202 21.88 14.05 -27.00
CA PHE A 202 20.96 13.22 -27.78
C PHE A 202 21.77 12.56 -28.91
N LEU A 203 22.02 11.27 -28.81
CA LEU A 203 22.32 10.45 -29.97
C LEU A 203 21.60 9.11 -29.85
N CYS A 204 20.74 8.83 -30.83
CA CYS A 204 19.92 7.64 -30.94
C CYS A 204 20.74 6.37 -31.09
N ILE A 205 20.56 5.39 -30.21
CA ILE A 205 20.57 3.97 -30.58
C ILE A 205 19.65 3.23 -29.61
N ASN A 206 18.56 2.63 -30.12
CA ASN A 206 17.54 1.85 -29.41
C ASN A 206 16.96 2.52 -28.17
N THR A 207 15.96 3.35 -28.39
CA THR A 207 15.26 4.10 -27.36
C THR A 207 14.23 3.22 -26.64
N TYR A 208 14.52 2.83 -25.42
CA TYR A 208 13.50 2.41 -24.48
C TYR A 208 12.99 3.65 -23.73
N SER A 209 11.68 3.91 -23.79
CA SER A 209 11.08 4.87 -22.87
C SER A 209 11.14 4.27 -21.48
N ILE A 210 11.67 5.00 -20.52
CA ILE A 210 11.84 4.55 -19.15
C ILE A 210 11.21 5.58 -18.22
N LEU A 211 10.39 5.10 -17.30
CA LEU A 211 9.89 5.88 -16.19
C LEU A 211 10.92 5.84 -15.06
N PHE A 212 11.27 6.99 -14.51
CA PHE A 212 12.19 7.08 -13.39
C PHE A 212 11.67 8.01 -12.29
N HIS A 213 12.05 7.67 -11.07
CA HIS A 213 11.74 8.43 -9.88
C HIS A 213 13.03 8.64 -9.06
N GLY A 214 13.35 9.90 -8.74
CA GLY A 214 14.44 10.27 -7.84
C GLY A 214 14.08 10.07 -6.37
N LYS A 215 15.09 10.10 -5.48
CA LYS A 215 15.05 9.80 -4.04
C LYS A 215 13.74 10.01 -3.32
#